data_7f42443a46d9dde3a91d64d8006c96d9
#
_entry.id   7f42443a46d9dde3a91d64d8006c96d9
#
_cell.length_a   1.000
_cell.length_b   1.000
_cell.length_c   1.000
_cell.angle_alpha   90.00
_cell.angle_beta   90.00
_cell.angle_gamma   90.00
#
_symmetry.space_group_name_H-M   'P 1'
#
loop_
_entity.id
_entity.type
_entity.pdbx_description
1 polymer ?
#
loop_
_entity_poly.entity_id
_entity_poly.type
_entity_poly.pdbx_seq_one_letter_code
_entity_poly.pdbx_strand_id
1 'polypeptide(L)'
;MYIIGENINSSNGRIRSALEKGDWDSLMELVCTQERAGVQAIDLNTGAMGTRETGLLLELAERTQQVTDLPLVIDSARAQTLEDAAPKCRQKGLILNSATMDDASLLPLTELAAQLGSRLVVLSLKNGSAVKGGDEMAEELKKLSERLKALNLPRNRVWVDPVVLPLAYYPDDVGELLARLEQIKAAGFSAICGLSNISFDMPRRRALNRALLPVLMAHGLDAVIMDPTDRVLMDMAKAADALLSEGDGVMDYLRYLRSL
;
A
#
# COMPACT_ATOMS: atom_id res chain seq x y z
N MET A 1 3.61 12.24 5.01
CA MET A 1 3.71 10.84 4.51
C MET A 1 2.63 9.99 5.15
N TYR A 2 1.85 9.23 4.36
CA TYR A 2 0.83 8.28 4.86
C TYR A 2 1.46 6.88 4.97
N ILE A 3 1.51 6.30 6.17
CA ILE A 3 2.18 5.02 6.45
C ILE A 3 1.12 3.94 6.70
N ILE A 4 1.23 2.82 5.98
CA ILE A 4 0.38 1.64 6.10
C ILE A 4 1.24 0.49 6.64
N GLY A 5 0.77 -0.16 7.70
CA GLY A 5 1.49 -1.28 8.31
C GLY A 5 1.28 -2.59 7.56
N GLU A 6 2.37 -3.24 7.12
CA GLU A 6 2.37 -4.44 6.26
C GLU A 6 2.46 -5.77 7.01
N ASN A 7 2.51 -5.76 8.35
CA ASN A 7 2.94 -6.95 9.08
C ASN A 7 1.91 -8.10 9.10
N ILE A 8 0.65 -7.84 8.75
CA ILE A 8 -0.39 -8.88 8.63
C ILE A 8 -0.43 -9.41 7.20
N ASN A 9 0.64 -10.10 6.79
CA ASN A 9 0.78 -10.62 5.43
C ASN A 9 1.12 -12.11 5.43
N SER A 10 0.27 -12.94 4.82
CA SER A 10 0.39 -14.39 4.75
C SER A 10 1.59 -14.91 3.96
N SER A 11 2.30 -14.04 3.20
CA SER A 11 3.60 -14.38 2.61
C SER A 11 4.66 -14.62 3.68
N ASN A 12 4.51 -14.02 4.87
CA ASN A 12 5.32 -14.32 6.04
C ASN A 12 4.90 -15.66 6.66
N GLY A 13 5.84 -16.60 6.81
CA GLY A 13 5.56 -17.94 7.32
C GLY A 13 4.96 -17.97 8.74
N ARG A 14 5.31 -17.01 9.62
CA ARG A 14 4.72 -16.89 10.96
C ARG A 14 3.26 -16.48 10.89
N ILE A 15 2.94 -15.48 10.08
CA ILE A 15 1.56 -15.02 9.88
C ILE A 15 0.73 -16.10 9.23
N ARG A 16 1.26 -16.77 8.19
CA ARG A 16 0.60 -17.92 7.55
C ARG A 16 0.26 -18.99 8.57
N SER A 17 1.23 -19.38 9.42
CA SER A 17 1.01 -20.40 10.47
C SER A 17 -0.03 -19.94 11.50
N ALA A 18 -0.05 -18.68 11.89
CA ALA A 18 -1.06 -18.13 12.80
C ALA A 18 -2.47 -18.20 12.18
N LEU A 19 -2.61 -17.81 10.92
CA LEU A 19 -3.87 -17.90 10.17
C LEU A 19 -4.33 -19.36 10.02
N GLU A 20 -3.43 -20.29 9.75
CA GLU A 20 -3.73 -21.72 9.62
C GLU A 20 -4.24 -22.33 10.92
N LYS A 21 -3.70 -21.90 12.05
CA LYS A 21 -4.03 -22.40 13.40
C LYS A 21 -5.19 -21.65 14.06
N GLY A 22 -5.63 -20.53 13.49
CA GLY A 22 -6.61 -19.64 14.11
C GLY A 22 -6.06 -18.94 15.36
N ASP A 23 -4.75 -18.64 15.39
CA ASP A 23 -4.11 -17.87 16.46
C ASP A 23 -4.41 -16.37 16.31
N TRP A 24 -5.67 -16.04 16.52
CA TRP A 24 -6.18 -14.69 16.38
C TRP A 24 -5.59 -13.71 17.39
N ASP A 25 -5.30 -14.18 18.61
CA ASP A 25 -4.78 -13.33 19.68
C ASP A 25 -3.40 -12.75 19.27
N SER A 26 -2.52 -13.58 18.75
CA SER A 26 -1.22 -13.14 18.23
C SER A 26 -1.35 -12.17 17.05
N LEU A 27 -2.31 -12.40 16.17
CA LEU A 27 -2.56 -11.51 15.02
C LEU A 27 -3.10 -10.15 15.48
N MET A 28 -4.04 -10.12 16.41
CA MET A 28 -4.61 -8.87 16.96
C MET A 28 -3.57 -8.10 17.77
N GLU A 29 -2.71 -8.76 18.55
CA GLU A 29 -1.60 -8.08 19.22
C GLU A 29 -0.64 -7.42 18.22
N LEU A 30 -0.40 -8.06 17.07
CA LEU A 30 0.41 -7.48 16.01
C LEU A 30 -0.28 -6.26 15.35
N VAL A 31 -1.61 -6.29 15.19
CA VAL A 31 -2.40 -5.11 14.76
C VAL A 31 -2.18 -3.95 15.74
N CYS A 32 -2.41 -4.19 17.04
CA CYS A 32 -2.21 -3.17 18.07
C CYS A 32 -0.75 -2.66 18.13
N THR A 33 0.22 -3.53 17.84
CA THR A 33 1.64 -3.14 17.79
C THR A 33 1.90 -2.17 16.63
N GLN A 34 1.33 -2.41 15.46
CA GLN A 34 1.44 -1.52 14.32
C GLN A 34 0.74 -0.17 14.58
N GLU A 35 -0.43 -0.19 15.22
CA GLU A 35 -1.13 1.04 15.62
C GLU A 35 -0.30 1.87 16.60
N ARG A 36 0.28 1.23 17.63
CA ARG A 36 1.20 1.90 18.59
C ARG A 36 2.45 2.47 17.92
N ALA A 37 2.90 1.86 16.80
CA ALA A 37 4.01 2.39 16.02
C ALA A 37 3.64 3.65 15.20
N GLY A 38 2.36 4.04 15.15
CA GLY A 38 1.89 5.30 14.56
C GLY A 38 1.59 5.22 13.07
N VAL A 39 1.11 4.06 12.58
CA VAL A 39 0.57 3.93 11.23
C VAL A 39 -0.79 4.60 11.08
N GLN A 40 -1.20 4.90 9.86
CA GLN A 40 -2.50 5.49 9.54
C GLN A 40 -3.51 4.48 8.98
N ALA A 41 -3.06 3.26 8.63
CA ALA A 41 -3.92 2.15 8.21
C ALA A 41 -3.19 0.81 8.42
N ILE A 42 -3.96 -0.28 8.45
CA ILE A 42 -3.46 -1.65 8.58
C ILE A 42 -3.74 -2.41 7.28
N ASP A 43 -2.68 -2.95 6.67
CA ASP A 43 -2.79 -3.82 5.51
C ASP A 43 -3.06 -5.26 5.93
N LEU A 44 -4.09 -5.87 5.33
CA LEU A 44 -4.52 -7.22 5.59
C LEU A 44 -4.38 -8.05 4.31
N ASN A 45 -3.39 -8.95 4.27
CA ASN A 45 -3.10 -9.79 3.12
C ASN A 45 -3.11 -11.27 3.49
N THR A 46 -4.07 -12.00 2.91
CA THR A 46 -4.21 -13.46 3.04
C THR A 46 -3.95 -14.20 1.73
N GLY A 47 -3.34 -13.55 0.73
CA GLY A 47 -3.17 -14.06 -0.63
C GLY A 47 -2.43 -15.41 -0.71
N ALA A 48 -1.49 -15.68 0.20
CA ALA A 48 -0.79 -16.97 0.25
C ALA A 48 -1.62 -18.13 0.80
N MET A 49 -2.89 -17.90 1.21
CA MET A 49 -3.80 -18.93 1.74
C MET A 49 -4.60 -19.67 0.67
N GLY A 50 -4.39 -19.36 -0.62
CA GLY A 50 -5.00 -20.05 -1.75
C GLY A 50 -6.53 -19.99 -1.74
N THR A 51 -7.20 -21.14 -1.74
CA THR A 51 -8.69 -21.20 -1.77
C THR A 51 -9.35 -20.67 -0.48
N ARG A 52 -8.62 -20.55 0.62
CA ARG A 52 -9.11 -20.01 1.88
C ARG A 52 -8.95 -18.48 1.99
N GLU A 53 -8.33 -17.84 1.01
CA GLU A 53 -7.98 -16.40 1.05
C GLU A 53 -9.16 -15.52 1.44
N THR A 54 -10.24 -15.55 0.67
CA THR A 54 -11.41 -14.68 0.88
C THR A 54 -12.05 -14.88 2.26
N GLY A 55 -12.23 -16.16 2.68
CA GLY A 55 -12.83 -16.46 3.99
C GLY A 55 -11.97 -15.97 5.15
N LEU A 56 -10.65 -16.17 5.09
CA LEU A 56 -9.71 -15.72 6.11
C LEU A 56 -9.56 -14.20 6.11
N LEU A 57 -9.59 -13.55 4.95
CA LEU A 57 -9.53 -12.10 4.85
C LEU A 57 -10.74 -11.46 5.51
N LEU A 58 -11.93 -12.01 5.30
CA LEU A 58 -13.16 -11.56 5.95
C LEU A 58 -13.11 -11.69 7.46
N GLU A 59 -12.71 -12.86 7.96
CA GLU A 59 -12.60 -13.09 9.41
C GLU A 59 -11.53 -12.19 10.02
N LEU A 60 -10.39 -12.04 9.35
CA LEU A 60 -9.31 -11.15 9.79
C LEU A 60 -9.77 -9.69 9.85
N ALA A 61 -10.47 -9.20 8.83
CA ALA A 61 -11.00 -7.84 8.81
C ALA A 61 -12.02 -7.61 9.92
N GLU A 62 -12.93 -8.57 10.15
CA GLU A 62 -13.93 -8.48 11.23
C GLU A 62 -13.26 -8.37 12.60
N ARG A 63 -12.25 -9.21 12.88
CA ARG A 63 -11.50 -9.20 14.14
C ARG A 63 -10.66 -7.94 14.31
N THR A 64 -10.01 -7.50 13.24
CA THR A 64 -9.22 -6.26 13.26
C THR A 64 -10.08 -5.06 13.61
N GLN A 65 -11.31 -4.97 13.09
CA GLN A 65 -12.28 -3.92 13.42
C GLN A 65 -12.76 -3.92 14.88
N GLN A 66 -12.47 -4.97 15.64
CA GLN A 66 -12.80 -5.02 17.08
C GLN A 66 -11.68 -4.45 17.95
N VAL A 67 -10.47 -4.32 17.44
CA VAL A 67 -9.29 -3.92 18.22
C VAL A 67 -8.67 -2.60 17.80
N THR A 68 -9.04 -2.06 16.62
CA THR A 68 -8.57 -0.75 16.15
C THR A 68 -9.63 -0.03 15.33
N ASP A 69 -9.63 1.31 15.40
CA ASP A 69 -10.46 2.20 14.56
C ASP A 69 -9.71 2.67 13.29
N LEU A 70 -8.47 2.23 13.09
CA LEU A 70 -7.69 2.60 11.91
C LEU A 70 -8.34 2.07 10.61
N PRO A 71 -8.26 2.82 9.50
CA PRO A 71 -8.63 2.33 8.19
C PRO A 71 -7.97 0.98 7.86
N LEU A 72 -8.73 0.09 7.21
CA LEU A 72 -8.19 -1.17 6.70
C LEU A 72 -7.81 -1.04 5.23
N VAL A 73 -6.70 -1.66 4.87
CA VAL A 73 -6.35 -1.97 3.49
C VAL A 73 -6.68 -3.44 3.27
N ILE A 74 -7.59 -3.72 2.35
CA ILE A 74 -7.94 -5.08 1.94
C ILE A 74 -7.07 -5.40 0.73
N ASP A 75 -6.07 -6.28 0.94
CA ASP A 75 -5.04 -6.58 -0.06
C ASP A 75 -5.23 -7.97 -0.66
N SER A 76 -5.51 -7.98 -1.96
CA SER A 76 -5.61 -9.20 -2.77
C SER A 76 -5.27 -8.93 -4.24
N ALA A 77 -4.55 -9.87 -4.86
CA ALA A 77 -4.33 -9.89 -6.30
C ALA A 77 -5.60 -10.29 -7.10
N ARG A 78 -6.65 -10.76 -6.42
CA ARG A 78 -7.90 -11.22 -7.05
C ARG A 78 -9.00 -10.19 -6.85
N ALA A 79 -9.47 -9.56 -7.93
CA ALA A 79 -10.57 -8.60 -7.89
C ALA A 79 -11.81 -9.16 -7.17
N GLN A 80 -12.17 -10.44 -7.44
CA GLN A 80 -13.30 -11.10 -6.80
C GLN A 80 -13.18 -11.14 -5.27
N THR A 81 -11.96 -11.37 -4.72
CA THR A 81 -11.76 -11.32 -3.26
C THR A 81 -12.03 -9.94 -2.69
N LEU A 82 -11.63 -8.88 -3.40
CA LEU A 82 -11.90 -7.50 -2.99
C LEU A 82 -13.41 -7.18 -3.07
N GLU A 83 -14.08 -7.62 -4.14
CA GLU A 83 -15.53 -7.46 -4.31
C GLU A 83 -16.34 -8.16 -3.20
N ASP A 84 -15.89 -9.34 -2.78
CA ASP A 84 -16.55 -10.12 -1.72
C ASP A 84 -16.28 -9.57 -0.32
N ALA A 85 -15.07 -9.06 -0.07
CA ALA A 85 -14.63 -8.64 1.25
C ALA A 85 -14.95 -7.18 1.58
N ALA A 86 -14.72 -6.26 0.64
CA ALA A 86 -14.80 -4.83 0.90
C ALA A 86 -16.19 -4.35 1.38
N PRO A 87 -17.33 -4.82 0.82
CA PRO A 87 -18.66 -4.39 1.29
C PRO A 87 -18.98 -4.78 2.74
N LYS A 88 -18.24 -5.74 3.31
CA LYS A 88 -18.43 -6.20 4.69
C LYS A 88 -17.55 -5.44 5.70
N CYS A 89 -16.61 -4.65 5.22
CA CYS A 89 -15.80 -3.79 6.07
C CYS A 89 -16.59 -2.52 6.42
N ARG A 90 -16.75 -2.25 7.72
CA ARG A 90 -17.59 -1.17 8.24
C ARG A 90 -16.83 0.11 8.54
N GLN A 91 -15.50 0.06 8.56
CA GLN A 91 -14.67 1.20 8.93
C GLN A 91 -14.64 2.27 7.83
N LYS A 92 -14.64 3.54 8.28
CA LYS A 92 -14.43 4.67 7.37
C LYS A 92 -12.98 4.67 6.87
N GLY A 93 -12.80 5.03 5.59
CA GLY A 93 -11.46 5.17 5.03
C GLY A 93 -10.88 3.88 4.44
N LEU A 94 -11.74 2.86 4.18
CA LEU A 94 -11.36 1.62 3.51
C LEU A 94 -10.50 1.89 2.26
N ILE A 95 -9.49 1.05 2.06
CA ILE A 95 -8.57 1.11 0.93
C ILE A 95 -8.58 -0.26 0.25
N LEU A 96 -8.85 -0.28 -1.05
CA LEU A 96 -8.78 -1.49 -1.88
C LEU A 96 -7.38 -1.58 -2.47
N ASN A 97 -6.68 -2.66 -2.26
CA ASN A 97 -5.33 -2.94 -2.77
C ASN A 97 -5.32 -4.33 -3.44
N SER A 98 -5.30 -4.43 -4.78
CA SER A 98 -5.21 -3.39 -5.76
C SER A 98 -5.89 -3.78 -7.09
N ALA A 99 -6.15 -2.78 -7.91
CA ALA A 99 -6.39 -2.99 -9.33
C ALA A 99 -5.07 -2.93 -10.11
N THR A 100 -5.02 -3.54 -11.29
CA THR A 100 -3.98 -3.26 -12.30
C THR A 100 -4.54 -2.32 -13.37
N MET A 101 -3.71 -1.88 -14.32
CA MET A 101 -4.19 -1.08 -15.46
C MET A 101 -4.88 -1.92 -16.54
N ASP A 102 -5.04 -3.23 -16.34
CA ASP A 102 -5.85 -4.10 -17.20
C ASP A 102 -7.34 -3.88 -16.94
N ASP A 103 -8.13 -3.75 -18.00
CA ASP A 103 -9.57 -3.49 -17.91
C ASP A 103 -10.32 -4.52 -17.05
N ALA A 104 -9.91 -5.79 -17.12
CA ALA A 104 -10.52 -6.87 -16.33
C ALA A 104 -10.40 -6.66 -14.81
N SER A 105 -9.37 -5.93 -14.35
CA SER A 105 -9.16 -5.59 -12.95
C SER A 105 -9.66 -4.16 -12.66
N LEU A 106 -9.31 -3.22 -13.52
CA LEU A 106 -9.57 -1.79 -13.31
C LEU A 106 -11.06 -1.45 -13.28
N LEU A 107 -11.83 -2.00 -14.24
CA LEU A 107 -13.23 -1.62 -14.40
C LEU A 107 -14.08 -1.99 -13.16
N PRO A 108 -14.10 -3.24 -12.67
CA PRO A 108 -14.93 -3.61 -11.52
C PRO A 108 -14.46 -2.90 -10.24
N LEU A 109 -13.14 -2.76 -10.02
CA LEU A 109 -12.63 -2.19 -8.77
C LEU A 109 -12.78 -0.66 -8.70
N THR A 110 -12.76 0.06 -9.83
CA THR A 110 -13.10 1.49 -9.84
C THR A 110 -14.59 1.72 -9.56
N GLU A 111 -15.47 0.86 -10.07
CA GLU A 111 -16.90 0.90 -9.75
C GLU A 111 -17.17 0.60 -8.27
N LEU A 112 -16.53 -0.45 -7.74
CA LEU A 112 -16.63 -0.81 -6.33
C LEU A 112 -16.14 0.34 -5.43
N ALA A 113 -14.98 0.93 -5.76
CA ALA A 113 -14.45 2.06 -5.01
C ALA A 113 -15.39 3.28 -5.02
N ALA A 114 -16.03 3.57 -6.17
CA ALA A 114 -17.03 4.63 -6.28
C ALA A 114 -18.27 4.35 -5.43
N GLN A 115 -18.78 3.12 -5.45
CA GLN A 115 -19.96 2.69 -4.68
C GLN A 115 -19.71 2.77 -3.16
N LEU A 116 -18.54 2.30 -2.70
CA LEU A 116 -18.20 2.28 -1.29
C LEU A 116 -17.65 3.61 -0.77
N GLY A 117 -17.31 4.56 -1.65
CA GLY A 117 -16.58 5.76 -1.27
C GLY A 117 -15.19 5.45 -0.69
N SER A 118 -14.61 4.30 -1.05
CA SER A 118 -13.29 3.87 -0.60
C SER A 118 -12.16 4.52 -1.39
N ARG A 119 -10.92 4.35 -0.92
CA ARG A 119 -9.73 4.55 -1.76
C ARG A 119 -9.47 3.30 -2.60
N LEU A 120 -8.75 3.49 -3.71
CA LEU A 120 -8.28 2.40 -4.57
C LEU A 120 -6.80 2.61 -4.87
N VAL A 121 -6.01 1.56 -4.69
CA VAL A 121 -4.65 1.48 -5.21
C VAL A 121 -4.71 0.87 -6.62
N VAL A 122 -4.05 1.54 -7.58
CA VAL A 122 -3.89 1.06 -8.95
C VAL A 122 -2.42 0.84 -9.23
N LEU A 123 -2.03 -0.41 -9.42
CA LEU A 123 -0.67 -0.76 -9.81
C LEU A 123 -0.41 -0.33 -11.26
N SER A 124 0.74 0.29 -11.52
CA SER A 124 1.23 0.52 -12.88
C SER A 124 1.69 -0.78 -13.53
N LEU A 125 0.78 -1.76 -13.54
CA LEU A 125 0.94 -3.10 -14.12
C LEU A 125 -0.06 -3.29 -15.24
N LYS A 126 0.41 -3.78 -16.39
CA LYS A 126 -0.41 -4.12 -17.54
C LYS A 126 0.11 -5.39 -18.22
N ASN A 127 -0.78 -6.34 -18.52
CA ASN A 127 -0.40 -7.65 -19.10
C ASN A 127 0.70 -8.35 -18.28
N GLY A 128 0.66 -8.25 -16.95
CA GLY A 128 1.63 -8.88 -16.04
C GLY A 128 3.02 -8.22 -15.98
N SER A 129 3.20 -7.05 -16.59
CA SER A 129 4.48 -6.32 -16.58
C SER A 129 4.29 -4.89 -16.09
N ALA A 130 5.33 -4.33 -15.47
CA ALA A 130 5.33 -2.91 -15.12
C ALA A 130 5.23 -2.05 -16.40
N VAL A 131 4.33 -1.08 -16.38
CA VAL A 131 4.18 -0.09 -17.47
C VAL A 131 5.48 0.69 -17.57
N LYS A 132 6.00 0.81 -18.78
CA LYS A 132 7.24 1.57 -19.02
C LYS A 132 6.99 3.06 -18.83
N GLY A 133 8.01 3.76 -18.36
CA GLY A 133 8.00 5.22 -18.32
C GLY A 133 7.83 5.84 -19.72
N GLY A 134 7.56 7.14 -19.80
CA GLY A 134 7.34 7.85 -21.04
C GLY A 134 5.90 7.79 -21.54
N ASP A 135 5.72 7.64 -22.85
CA ASP A 135 4.42 7.75 -23.52
C ASP A 135 3.42 6.67 -23.05
N GLU A 136 3.89 5.45 -22.78
CA GLU A 136 3.03 4.35 -22.33
C GLU A 136 2.37 4.68 -20.98
N MET A 137 3.16 5.13 -20.01
CA MET A 137 2.65 5.55 -18.70
C MET A 137 1.69 6.74 -18.83
N ALA A 138 2.04 7.73 -19.63
CA ALA A 138 1.21 8.92 -19.85
C ALA A 138 -0.16 8.54 -20.44
N GLU A 139 -0.21 7.60 -21.38
CA GLU A 139 -1.46 7.11 -21.98
C GLU A 139 -2.32 6.36 -20.94
N GLU A 140 -1.73 5.46 -20.14
CA GLU A 140 -2.47 4.71 -19.13
C GLU A 140 -3.00 5.64 -18.02
N LEU A 141 -2.23 6.62 -17.57
CA LEU A 141 -2.69 7.61 -16.59
C LEU A 141 -3.82 8.50 -17.14
N LYS A 142 -3.79 8.80 -18.44
CA LYS A 142 -4.88 9.51 -19.12
C LYS A 142 -6.15 8.67 -19.13
N LYS A 143 -6.08 7.39 -19.53
CA LYS A 143 -7.23 6.46 -19.52
C LYS A 143 -7.82 6.33 -18.12
N LEU A 144 -6.96 6.15 -17.10
CA LEU A 144 -7.39 6.13 -15.70
C LEU A 144 -8.14 7.43 -15.34
N SER A 145 -7.60 8.60 -15.69
CA SER A 145 -8.26 9.89 -15.42
C SER A 145 -9.64 10.00 -16.07
N GLU A 146 -9.78 9.54 -17.31
CA GLU A 146 -11.05 9.53 -18.05
C GLU A 146 -12.07 8.59 -17.39
N ARG A 147 -11.63 7.41 -16.95
CA ARG A 147 -12.46 6.46 -16.22
C ARG A 147 -12.97 7.02 -14.90
N LEU A 148 -12.09 7.64 -14.11
CA LEU A 148 -12.46 8.25 -12.83
C LEU A 148 -13.50 9.37 -13.02
N LYS A 149 -13.35 10.19 -14.06
CA LYS A 149 -14.33 11.23 -14.40
C LYS A 149 -15.70 10.63 -14.75
N ALA A 150 -15.72 9.57 -15.55
CA ALA A 150 -16.97 8.89 -15.94
C ALA A 150 -17.74 8.32 -14.74
N LEU A 151 -17.03 7.90 -13.69
CA LEU A 151 -17.61 7.37 -12.46
C LEU A 151 -17.85 8.41 -11.37
N ASN A 152 -17.53 9.68 -11.59
CA ASN A 152 -17.49 10.72 -10.56
C ASN A 152 -16.64 10.32 -9.33
N LEU A 153 -15.62 9.46 -9.51
CA LEU A 153 -14.70 9.08 -8.46
C LEU A 153 -13.58 10.14 -8.37
N PRO A 154 -13.46 10.86 -7.25
CA PRO A 154 -12.45 11.90 -7.12
C PRO A 154 -11.03 11.32 -7.21
N ARG A 155 -10.15 12.01 -7.95
CA ARG A 155 -8.76 11.57 -8.17
C ARG A 155 -7.98 11.35 -6.87
N ASN A 156 -8.24 12.14 -5.83
CA ASN A 156 -7.62 12.00 -4.51
C ASN A 156 -8.07 10.75 -3.74
N ARG A 157 -9.03 9.99 -4.27
CA ARG A 157 -9.42 8.66 -3.79
C ARG A 157 -8.61 7.54 -4.44
N VAL A 158 -7.78 7.85 -5.44
CA VAL A 158 -6.97 6.87 -6.14
C VAL A 158 -5.50 7.16 -5.90
N TRP A 159 -4.78 6.15 -5.44
CA TRP A 159 -3.33 6.13 -5.37
C TRP A 159 -2.79 5.25 -6.49
N VAL A 160 -1.78 5.71 -7.19
CA VAL A 160 -1.10 4.93 -8.23
C VAL A 160 0.23 4.42 -7.68
N ASP A 161 0.45 3.11 -7.82
CA ASP A 161 1.69 2.46 -7.41
C ASP A 161 2.62 2.35 -8.63
N PRO A 162 3.83 2.94 -8.60
CA PRO A 162 4.81 2.83 -9.68
C PRO A 162 5.40 1.42 -9.85
N VAL A 163 5.04 0.49 -8.97
CA VAL A 163 5.51 -0.91 -8.90
C VAL A 163 7.00 -1.01 -8.58
N VAL A 164 7.30 -1.27 -7.32
CA VAL A 164 8.65 -1.57 -6.86
C VAL A 164 8.99 -3.02 -7.21
N LEU A 165 9.90 -3.22 -8.17
CA LEU A 165 10.38 -4.53 -8.56
C LEU A 165 11.54 -4.99 -7.66
N PRO A 166 11.67 -6.33 -7.40
CA PRO A 166 12.75 -6.85 -6.57
C PRO A 166 14.13 -6.63 -7.20
N LEU A 167 15.04 -5.99 -6.47
CA LEU A 167 16.40 -5.68 -6.92
C LEU A 167 17.18 -6.96 -7.33
N ALA A 168 16.88 -8.09 -6.68
CA ALA A 168 17.51 -9.38 -7.00
C ALA A 168 17.28 -9.82 -8.45
N TYR A 169 16.15 -9.45 -9.05
CA TYR A 169 15.76 -9.86 -10.40
C TYR A 169 15.77 -8.71 -11.40
N TYR A 170 15.69 -7.47 -10.92
CA TYR A 170 15.60 -6.25 -11.71
C TYR A 170 16.59 -5.19 -11.21
N PRO A 171 17.92 -5.44 -11.30
CA PRO A 171 18.93 -4.57 -10.68
C PRO A 171 18.97 -3.16 -11.25
N ASP A 172 18.51 -2.97 -12.48
CA ASP A 172 18.57 -1.69 -13.19
C ASP A 172 17.21 -0.93 -13.17
N ASP A 173 16.15 -1.45 -12.48
CA ASP A 173 14.82 -0.85 -12.53
C ASP A 173 14.66 0.39 -11.62
N VAL A 174 15.58 0.67 -10.71
CA VAL A 174 15.40 1.80 -9.76
C VAL A 174 15.25 3.14 -10.50
N GLY A 175 16.00 3.37 -11.56
CA GLY A 175 15.85 4.58 -12.39
C GLY A 175 14.48 4.67 -13.05
N GLU A 176 13.98 3.57 -13.59
CA GLU A 176 12.67 3.47 -14.21
C GLU A 176 11.54 3.65 -13.16
N LEU A 177 11.72 3.08 -11.96
CA LEU A 177 10.80 3.28 -10.83
C LEU A 177 10.64 4.77 -10.49
N LEU A 178 11.76 5.50 -10.40
CA LEU A 178 11.73 6.94 -10.10
C LEU A 178 11.07 7.73 -11.24
N ALA A 179 11.36 7.39 -12.49
CA ALA A 179 10.71 8.03 -13.64
C ALA A 179 9.20 7.78 -13.67
N ARG A 180 8.74 6.55 -13.40
CA ARG A 180 7.31 6.23 -13.26
C ARG A 180 6.66 7.04 -12.14
N LEU A 181 7.32 7.15 -10.98
CA LEU A 181 6.83 7.93 -9.84
C LEU A 181 6.66 9.42 -10.21
N GLU A 182 7.65 10.03 -10.84
CA GLU A 182 7.58 11.42 -11.29
C GLU A 182 6.44 11.65 -12.28
N GLN A 183 6.20 10.72 -13.21
CA GLN A 183 5.10 10.82 -14.16
C GLN A 183 3.73 10.70 -13.50
N ILE A 184 3.57 9.82 -12.50
CA ILE A 184 2.36 9.73 -11.68
C ILE A 184 2.08 11.07 -11.00
N LYS A 185 3.11 11.68 -10.41
CA LYS A 185 2.98 12.99 -9.77
C LYS A 185 2.66 14.11 -10.77
N ALA A 186 3.33 14.14 -11.91
CA ALA A 186 3.08 15.10 -12.98
C ALA A 186 1.64 15.00 -13.54
N ALA A 187 1.07 13.79 -13.57
CA ALA A 187 -0.32 13.56 -13.96
C ALA A 187 -1.34 13.97 -12.86
N GLY A 188 -0.87 14.44 -11.69
CA GLY A 188 -1.68 14.90 -10.57
C GLY A 188 -2.32 13.78 -9.76
N PHE A 189 -1.74 12.58 -9.76
CA PHE A 189 -2.12 11.50 -8.85
C PHE A 189 -1.28 11.50 -7.59
N SER A 190 -1.82 10.96 -6.51
CA SER A 190 -1.04 10.56 -5.36
C SER A 190 -0.39 9.21 -5.63
N ALA A 191 0.84 9.03 -5.15
CA ALA A 191 1.63 7.82 -5.33
C ALA A 191 1.76 7.02 -4.04
N ILE A 192 1.71 5.68 -4.16
CA ILE A 192 1.91 4.72 -3.07
C ILE A 192 2.86 3.62 -3.53
N CYS A 193 3.58 2.97 -2.63
CA CYS A 193 4.27 1.72 -2.97
C CYS A 193 4.38 0.75 -1.80
N GLY A 194 4.52 -0.55 -2.13
CA GLY A 194 4.97 -1.59 -1.22
C GLY A 194 6.49 -1.59 -1.13
N LEU A 195 7.04 -0.94 -0.10
CA LEU A 195 8.49 -0.71 0.04
C LEU A 195 9.30 -2.00 0.07
N SER A 196 8.81 -3.02 0.79
CA SER A 196 9.54 -4.26 1.06
C SER A 196 9.78 -5.13 -0.18
N ASN A 197 9.14 -4.82 -1.31
CA ASN A 197 9.33 -5.52 -2.58
C ASN A 197 10.76 -5.35 -3.10
N ILE A 198 11.39 -4.16 -2.94
CA ILE A 198 12.76 -3.90 -3.40
C ILE A 198 13.77 -4.92 -2.87
N SER A 199 13.56 -5.37 -1.66
CA SER A 199 14.50 -6.24 -0.94
C SER A 199 14.12 -7.72 -0.95
N PHE A 200 13.10 -8.10 -1.74
CA PHE A 200 12.71 -9.51 -1.85
C PHE A 200 13.90 -10.37 -2.35
N ASP A 201 14.12 -11.50 -1.69
CA ASP A 201 15.27 -12.41 -1.91
C ASP A 201 16.67 -11.79 -1.74
N MET A 202 16.78 -10.59 -1.16
CA MET A 202 18.04 -9.95 -0.87
C MET A 202 18.50 -10.17 0.57
N PRO A 203 19.81 -10.27 0.83
CA PRO A 203 20.34 -10.20 2.19
C PRO A 203 20.20 -8.78 2.73
N ARG A 204 20.15 -8.65 4.06
CA ARG A 204 20.06 -7.34 4.74
C ARG A 204 18.89 -6.48 4.29
N ARG A 205 17.72 -7.09 4.07
CA ARG A 205 16.49 -6.43 3.57
C ARG A 205 16.23 -5.06 4.18
N ARG A 206 16.36 -4.92 5.50
CA ARG A 206 16.13 -3.65 6.20
C ARG A 206 17.01 -2.51 5.69
N ALA A 207 18.28 -2.77 5.33
CA ALA A 207 19.16 -1.75 4.82
C ALA A 207 18.68 -1.18 3.48
N LEU A 208 18.21 -2.05 2.57
CA LEU A 208 17.65 -1.65 1.28
C LEU A 208 16.35 -0.85 1.44
N ASN A 209 15.42 -1.33 2.28
CA ASN A 209 14.17 -0.64 2.55
C ASN A 209 14.42 0.77 3.13
N ARG A 210 15.32 0.86 4.11
CA ARG A 210 15.71 2.13 4.73
C ARG A 210 16.39 3.09 3.76
N ALA A 211 17.20 2.60 2.83
CA ALA A 211 17.87 3.44 1.83
C ALA A 211 16.88 3.95 0.77
N LEU A 212 15.94 3.10 0.31
CA LEU A 212 15.02 3.46 -0.76
C LEU A 212 13.95 4.46 -0.32
N LEU A 213 13.42 4.35 0.91
CA LEU A 213 12.29 5.17 1.34
C LEU A 213 12.54 6.68 1.21
N PRO A 214 13.62 7.28 1.74
CA PRO A 214 13.89 8.72 1.58
C PRO A 214 14.05 9.14 0.11
N VAL A 215 14.60 8.26 -0.73
CA VAL A 215 14.74 8.53 -2.17
C VAL A 215 13.36 8.64 -2.83
N LEU A 216 12.46 7.68 -2.59
CA LEU A 216 11.09 7.75 -3.12
C LEU A 216 10.33 8.97 -2.59
N MET A 217 10.50 9.31 -1.32
CA MET A 217 9.90 10.51 -0.72
C MET A 217 10.36 11.79 -1.41
N ALA A 218 11.65 11.91 -1.73
CA ALA A 218 12.19 13.05 -2.46
C ALA A 218 11.66 13.18 -3.89
N HIS A 219 11.23 12.07 -4.50
CA HIS A 219 10.57 12.02 -5.80
C HIS A 219 9.03 12.13 -5.71
N GLY A 220 8.47 12.43 -4.53
CA GLY A 220 7.06 12.76 -4.36
C GLY A 220 6.15 11.59 -3.96
N LEU A 221 6.68 10.52 -3.35
CA LEU A 221 5.86 9.46 -2.76
C LEU A 221 4.97 10.02 -1.64
N ASP A 222 3.65 9.78 -1.70
CA ASP A 222 2.68 10.28 -0.73
C ASP A 222 2.34 9.26 0.35
N ALA A 223 2.34 7.96 0.00
CA ALA A 223 1.98 6.87 0.90
C ALA A 223 2.93 5.68 0.73
N VAL A 224 3.09 4.89 1.79
CA VAL A 224 3.95 3.70 1.77
C VAL A 224 3.36 2.56 2.59
N ILE A 225 3.43 1.35 2.06
CA ILE A 225 3.16 0.10 2.77
C ILE A 225 4.52 -0.44 3.22
N MET A 226 4.74 -0.52 4.54
CA MET A 226 6.04 -0.89 5.11
C MET A 226 5.92 -1.53 6.49
N ASP A 227 7.01 -2.11 6.99
CA ASP A 227 7.10 -2.64 8.36
C ASP A 227 7.27 -1.50 9.38
N PRO A 228 6.22 -1.11 10.14
CA PRO A 228 6.31 -0.04 11.12
C PRO A 228 7.04 -0.47 12.39
N THR A 229 7.32 -1.76 12.58
CA THR A 229 8.08 -2.26 13.73
C THR A 229 9.60 -2.06 13.55
N ASP A 230 10.04 -1.72 12.33
CA ASP A 230 11.38 -1.23 12.09
C ASP A 230 11.49 0.25 12.50
N ARG A 231 11.85 0.47 13.78
CA ARG A 231 11.94 1.81 14.35
C ARG A 231 12.86 2.75 13.56
N VAL A 232 13.99 2.25 13.08
CA VAL A 232 14.93 3.07 12.28
C VAL A 232 14.26 3.50 10.97
N LEU A 233 13.48 2.63 10.34
CA LEU A 233 12.73 2.98 9.14
C LEU A 233 11.66 4.05 9.43
N MET A 234 10.94 3.93 10.56
CA MET A 234 9.98 4.94 11.01
C MET A 234 10.67 6.29 11.30
N ASP A 235 11.80 6.28 12.01
CA ASP A 235 12.58 7.49 12.28
C ASP A 235 13.01 8.17 10.97
N MET A 236 13.49 7.40 9.97
CA MET A 236 13.87 7.91 8.66
C MET A 236 12.68 8.49 7.89
N ALA A 237 11.52 7.82 7.92
CA ALA A 237 10.29 8.33 7.31
C ALA A 237 9.89 9.69 7.89
N LYS A 238 9.89 9.82 9.21
CA LYS A 238 9.53 11.07 9.91
C LYS A 238 10.57 12.19 9.68
N ALA A 239 11.86 11.84 9.68
CA ALA A 239 12.91 12.80 9.40
C ALA A 239 12.88 13.29 7.94
N ALA A 240 12.72 12.37 6.98
CA ALA A 240 12.59 12.75 5.57
C ALA A 240 11.33 13.60 5.31
N ASP A 241 10.20 13.26 5.95
CA ASP A 241 8.97 14.06 5.87
C ASP A 241 9.22 15.49 6.38
N ALA A 242 9.92 15.66 7.50
CA ALA A 242 10.27 16.96 8.04
C ALA A 242 11.19 17.78 7.12
N LEU A 243 12.12 17.10 6.40
CA LEU A 243 13.05 17.75 5.49
C LEU A 243 12.39 18.18 4.17
N LEU A 244 11.37 17.45 3.72
CA LEU A 244 10.71 17.64 2.42
C LEU A 244 9.42 18.44 2.52
N SER A 245 8.82 18.53 3.70
CA SER A 245 7.56 19.27 3.91
C SER A 245 7.79 20.77 4.01
N GLU A 246 6.88 21.52 3.42
CA GLU A 246 6.75 22.96 3.68
C GLU A 246 5.87 23.17 4.94
N GLY A 247 6.27 24.08 5.84
CA GLY A 247 5.50 24.46 7.02
C GLY A 247 5.76 23.62 8.27
N ASP A 248 4.76 22.92 8.80
CA ASP A 248 4.82 22.30 10.15
C ASP A 248 5.61 20.98 10.26
N GLY A 249 6.23 20.50 9.19
CA GLY A 249 6.93 19.21 9.17
C GLY A 249 7.97 19.03 10.28
N VAL A 250 8.72 20.09 10.60
CA VAL A 250 9.67 20.09 11.73
C VAL A 250 8.97 19.93 13.08
N MET A 251 7.83 20.59 13.27
CA MET A 251 7.05 20.48 14.51
C MET A 251 6.46 19.09 14.68
N ASP A 252 6.01 18.46 13.59
CA ASP A 252 5.49 17.08 13.60
C ASP A 252 6.60 16.08 13.92
N TYR A 253 7.81 16.28 13.40
CA TYR A 253 8.98 15.50 13.77
C TYR A 253 9.35 15.64 15.26
N LEU A 254 9.34 16.85 15.80
CA LEU A 254 9.57 17.08 17.23
C LEU A 254 8.49 16.46 18.12
N ARG A 255 7.22 16.47 17.70
CA ARG A 255 6.13 15.76 18.40
C ARG A 255 6.37 14.26 18.39
N TYR A 256 6.72 13.71 17.24
CA TYR A 256 7.07 12.30 17.12
C TYR A 256 8.21 11.91 18.08
N LEU A 257 9.30 12.65 18.12
CA LEU A 257 10.42 12.37 19.03
C LEU A 257 10.03 12.42 20.51
N ARG A 258 9.05 13.25 20.89
CA ARG A 258 8.56 13.34 22.28
C ARG A 258 7.61 12.19 22.64
N SER A 259 7.06 11.48 21.65
CA SER A 259 6.17 10.33 21.87
C SER A 259 6.93 9.00 22.00
N LEU A 260 8.22 8.99 21.77
CA LEU A 260 9.13 7.84 21.93
C LEU A 260 9.56 7.64 23.38
#